data_1890c31b237a2b6929f5791f495864d3
#
_entry.id   1890c31b237a2b6929f5791f495864d3
#
_cell.length_a   1.000
_cell.length_b   1.000
_cell.length_c   1.000
_cell.angle_alpha   90.00
_cell.angle_beta   90.00
_cell.angle_gamma   90.00
#
_symmetry.space_group_name_H-M   'P 1'
#
loop_
_entity.id
_entity.type
_entity.pdbx_description
1 polymer ?
#
loop_
_entity_poly.entity_id
_entity_poly.type
_entity_poly.pdbx_seq_one_letter_code
_entity_poly.pdbx_strand_id
1 'polypeptide(L)'
;MLTLRQYDAADKAMWDDFVIRRSRNATFLFCRDYVEYHADRFADNSLVFSDGRRLVALFLASRHGDVLQAHGGLTYGGLVMPDKGFGAATAVAVIGALKDYCRAENISRIIYKPVPHIYHRYPSEDDIYAIVASGGRLSEAAVSSAIDLTAPLRPDENTRRG
;
A
#
# COMPACT_ATOMS: atom_id res chain seq x y z
N MET A 1 14.68 16.26 -5.05
CA MET A 1 14.39 15.37 -6.21
C MET A 1 13.90 14.03 -5.68
N LEU A 2 12.77 13.53 -6.18
CA LEU A 2 12.21 12.23 -5.78
C LEU A 2 13.16 11.10 -6.22
N THR A 3 13.52 10.26 -5.29
CA THR A 3 14.33 9.06 -5.49
C THR A 3 13.56 7.82 -5.06
N LEU A 4 13.83 6.70 -5.73
CA LEU A 4 13.24 5.41 -5.42
C LEU A 4 14.34 4.37 -5.28
N ARG A 5 14.23 3.53 -4.27
CA ARG A 5 15.09 2.36 -4.08
C ARG A 5 14.33 1.20 -3.46
N GLN A 6 14.88 0.02 -3.57
CA GLN A 6 14.36 -1.13 -2.83
C GLN A 6 14.57 -0.96 -1.31
N TYR A 7 13.68 -1.60 -0.56
CA TYR A 7 13.82 -1.78 0.89
C TYR A 7 15.06 -2.64 1.18
N ASP A 8 15.77 -2.28 2.23
CA ASP A 8 16.85 -3.06 2.82
C ASP A 8 16.54 -3.37 4.28
N ALA A 9 17.04 -4.46 4.83
CA ALA A 9 16.79 -4.86 6.22
C ALA A 9 17.21 -3.78 7.24
N ALA A 10 18.20 -2.96 6.91
CA ALA A 10 18.60 -1.80 7.73
C ALA A 10 17.50 -0.72 7.82
N ASP A 11 16.54 -0.71 6.89
CA ASP A 11 15.43 0.23 6.89
C ASP A 11 14.30 -0.15 7.84
N LYS A 12 14.31 -1.35 8.43
CA LYS A 12 13.20 -1.89 9.21
C LYS A 12 12.64 -0.90 10.24
N ALA A 13 13.51 -0.34 11.05
CA ALA A 13 13.08 0.60 12.10
C ALA A 13 12.42 1.86 11.51
N MET A 14 12.97 2.41 10.43
CA MET A 14 12.43 3.56 9.71
C MET A 14 11.10 3.23 9.07
N TRP A 15 11.00 2.06 8.43
CA TRP A 15 9.79 1.55 7.80
C TRP A 15 8.65 1.40 8.81
N ASP A 16 8.88 0.67 9.90
CA ASP A 16 7.87 0.39 10.91
C ASP A 16 7.42 1.67 11.66
N ASP A 17 8.36 2.60 11.94
CA ASP A 17 8.00 3.91 12.49
C ASP A 17 7.09 4.70 11.54
N PHE A 18 7.39 4.68 10.24
CA PHE A 18 6.55 5.35 9.25
C PHE A 18 5.16 4.72 9.17
N VAL A 19 5.08 3.41 9.11
CA VAL A 19 3.81 2.66 9.08
C VAL A 19 2.95 2.98 10.28
N ILE A 20 3.51 2.88 11.49
CA ILE A 20 2.73 2.95 12.73
C ILE A 20 2.36 4.39 13.11
N ARG A 21 3.31 5.32 12.96
CA ARG A 21 3.18 6.66 13.55
C ARG A 21 2.90 7.76 12.53
N ARG A 22 3.35 7.61 11.29
CA ARG A 22 3.38 8.70 10.31
C ARG A 22 2.51 8.48 9.09
N SER A 23 1.94 7.29 8.91
CA SER A 23 1.08 7.02 7.76
C SER A 23 -0.38 7.35 8.05
N ARG A 24 -1.11 7.71 6.99
CA ARG A 24 -2.57 7.92 7.06
C ARG A 24 -3.39 6.68 6.71
N ASN A 25 -2.80 5.70 6.03
CA ASN A 25 -3.52 4.57 5.45
C ASN A 25 -2.92 3.20 5.73
N ALA A 26 -1.79 3.11 6.45
CA ALA A 26 -1.23 1.81 6.78
C ALA A 26 -1.91 1.17 8.00
N THR A 27 -1.90 -0.15 8.00
CA THR A 27 -2.29 -0.99 9.14
C THR A 27 -1.10 -1.84 9.59
N PHE A 28 -1.24 -2.61 10.66
CA PHE A 28 -0.19 -3.52 11.15
C PHE A 28 0.29 -4.53 10.09
N LEU A 29 -0.54 -4.83 9.08
CA LEU A 29 -0.19 -5.72 7.97
C LEU A 29 1.02 -5.23 7.17
N PHE A 30 1.34 -3.94 7.25
CA PHE A 30 2.48 -3.33 6.58
C PHE A 30 3.75 -3.32 7.42
N CYS A 31 3.70 -3.73 8.69
CA CYS A 31 4.89 -3.86 9.55
C CYS A 31 5.79 -4.99 9.03
N ARG A 32 7.10 -4.78 9.11
CA ARG A 32 8.07 -5.71 8.53
C ARG A 32 8.03 -7.09 9.17
N ASP A 33 7.81 -7.19 10.48
CA ASP A 33 7.68 -8.49 11.15
C ASP A 33 6.52 -9.33 10.58
N TYR A 34 5.41 -8.67 10.21
CA TYR A 34 4.28 -9.36 9.59
C TYR A 34 4.59 -9.80 8.15
N VAL A 35 5.22 -8.92 7.37
CA VAL A 35 5.57 -9.18 5.97
C VAL A 35 6.62 -10.28 5.87
N GLU A 36 7.66 -10.20 6.70
CA GLU A 36 8.80 -11.12 6.70
C GLU A 36 8.43 -12.52 7.21
N TYR A 37 7.36 -12.66 8.00
CA TYR A 37 6.81 -13.95 8.38
C TYR A 37 6.42 -14.82 7.17
N HIS A 38 6.11 -14.20 6.03
CA HIS A 38 5.71 -14.86 4.80
C HIS A 38 6.77 -14.81 3.69
N ALA A 39 8.01 -14.47 4.03
CA ALA A 39 9.10 -14.28 3.06
C ALA A 39 9.45 -15.55 2.27
N ASP A 40 9.14 -16.73 2.82
CA ASP A 40 9.30 -18.01 2.15
C ASP A 40 8.41 -18.18 0.89
N ARG A 41 7.30 -17.45 0.83
CA ARG A 41 6.29 -17.55 -0.25
C ARG A 41 6.23 -16.34 -1.16
N PHE A 42 6.68 -15.19 -0.69
CA PHE A 42 6.58 -13.92 -1.43
C PHE A 42 7.93 -13.23 -1.49
N ALA A 43 8.53 -13.21 -2.68
CA ALA A 43 9.77 -12.47 -2.90
C ALA A 43 9.53 -10.97 -2.70
N ASP A 44 10.10 -10.43 -1.64
CA ASP A 44 9.96 -9.01 -1.29
C ASP A 44 10.59 -8.12 -2.37
N ASN A 45 9.85 -7.17 -2.84
CA ASN A 45 10.27 -6.10 -3.73
C ASN A 45 9.71 -4.76 -3.26
N SER A 46 9.64 -4.59 -1.94
CA SER A 46 9.15 -3.36 -1.34
C SER A 46 10.06 -2.18 -1.67
N LEU A 47 9.46 -1.00 -1.80
CA LEU A 47 10.14 0.18 -2.31
C LEU A 47 10.01 1.36 -1.35
N VAL A 48 11.07 2.18 -1.31
CA VAL A 48 11.17 3.38 -0.48
C VAL A 48 11.30 4.59 -1.39
N PHE A 49 10.39 5.56 -1.24
CA PHE A 49 10.40 6.83 -1.96
C PHE A 49 10.87 7.95 -1.03
N SER A 50 11.86 8.71 -1.45
CA SER A 50 12.44 9.80 -0.65
C SER A 50 12.65 11.06 -1.49
N ASP A 51 12.64 12.21 -0.82
CA ASP A 51 13.10 13.48 -1.37
C ASP A 51 14.17 14.04 -0.44
N GLY A 52 15.42 13.90 -0.84
CA GLY A 52 16.55 14.09 0.05
C GLY A 52 16.48 13.15 1.26
N ARG A 53 16.46 13.73 2.47
CA ARG A 53 16.30 12.93 3.71
C ARG A 53 14.86 12.67 4.11
N ARG A 54 13.88 13.27 3.41
CA ARG A 54 12.46 13.12 3.74
C ARG A 54 11.90 11.87 3.09
N LEU A 55 11.34 10.98 3.88
CA LEU A 55 10.56 9.85 3.40
C LEU A 55 9.23 10.39 2.84
N VAL A 56 8.94 10.04 1.57
CA VAL A 56 7.76 10.51 0.84
C VAL A 56 6.65 9.50 0.85
N ALA A 57 6.98 8.23 0.60
CA ALA A 57 6.03 7.12 0.61
C ALA A 57 6.78 5.79 0.72
N LEU A 58 6.06 4.74 1.07
CA LEU A 58 6.51 3.36 0.96
C LEU A 58 5.58 2.60 0.02
N PHE A 59 6.09 1.59 -0.64
CA PHE A 59 5.28 0.67 -1.43
C PHE A 59 5.59 -0.75 -1.02
N LEU A 60 4.68 -1.36 -0.29
CA LEU A 60 4.77 -2.75 0.09
C LEU A 60 4.47 -3.61 -1.14
N ALA A 61 5.46 -4.36 -1.60
CA ALA A 61 5.33 -5.13 -2.83
C ALA A 61 6.04 -6.48 -2.75
N SER A 62 5.50 -7.44 -3.48
CA SER A 62 6.16 -8.70 -3.82
C SER A 62 6.31 -8.82 -5.34
N ARG A 63 7.36 -9.50 -5.79
CA ARG A 63 7.61 -9.73 -7.20
C ARG A 63 7.44 -11.20 -7.56
N HIS A 64 6.77 -11.47 -8.66
CA HIS A 64 6.69 -12.79 -9.27
C HIS A 64 6.94 -12.67 -10.78
N GLY A 65 8.13 -13.10 -11.21
CA GLY A 65 8.56 -12.92 -12.59
C GLY A 65 8.62 -11.43 -13.00
N ASP A 66 7.84 -11.07 -13.99
CA ASP A 66 7.69 -9.70 -14.51
C ASP A 66 6.47 -8.95 -13.92
N VAL A 67 5.85 -9.48 -12.87
CA VAL A 67 4.71 -8.87 -12.19
C VAL A 67 5.12 -8.36 -10.82
N LEU A 68 4.87 -7.08 -10.56
CA LEU A 68 4.96 -6.44 -9.25
C LEU A 68 3.56 -6.37 -8.63
N GLN A 69 3.38 -6.98 -7.48
CA GLN A 69 2.10 -6.98 -6.78
C GLN A 69 2.18 -6.12 -5.52
N ALA A 70 1.12 -5.37 -5.23
CA ALA A 70 0.95 -4.74 -3.93
C ALA A 70 0.70 -5.81 -2.88
N HIS A 71 1.70 -6.49 -2.48
CA HIS A 71 1.92 -7.72 -1.73
C HIS A 71 0.91 -8.86 -1.99
N GLY A 72 1.34 -9.87 -2.74
CA GLY A 72 0.48 -10.98 -3.18
C GLY A 72 -0.21 -11.77 -2.07
N GLY A 73 0.36 -11.81 -0.88
CA GLY A 73 -0.17 -12.53 0.29
C GLY A 73 -1.12 -11.71 1.17
N LEU A 74 -1.36 -10.43 0.87
CA LEU A 74 -2.24 -9.58 1.65
C LEU A 74 -3.55 -9.28 0.93
N THR A 75 -4.61 -9.00 1.72
CA THR A 75 -5.91 -8.59 1.21
C THR A 75 -5.83 -7.26 0.47
N TYR A 76 -5.03 -6.33 0.99
CA TYR A 76 -4.75 -5.03 0.41
C TYR A 76 -3.28 -4.65 0.65
N GLY A 77 -2.79 -3.68 -0.11
CA GLY A 77 -1.40 -3.23 -0.06
C GLY A 77 -1.28 -1.82 -0.65
N GLY A 78 -0.37 -1.64 -1.60
CA GLY A 78 -0.20 -0.38 -2.30
C GLY A 78 0.68 0.62 -1.58
N LEU A 79 0.50 1.89 -1.91
CA LEU A 79 1.26 2.98 -1.32
C LEU A 79 0.88 3.21 0.14
N VAL A 80 1.90 3.30 0.98
CA VAL A 80 1.77 3.84 2.32
C VAL A 80 2.08 5.33 2.24
N MET A 81 1.07 6.14 2.47
CA MET A 81 1.13 7.59 2.33
C MET A 81 1.29 8.26 3.71
N PRO A 82 2.11 9.30 3.84
CA PRO A 82 2.26 10.00 5.11
C PRO A 82 0.98 10.76 5.48
N ASP A 83 0.84 10.99 6.78
CA ASP A 83 -0.29 11.75 7.36
C ASP A 83 -0.35 13.20 6.85
N LYS A 84 0.81 13.82 6.57
CA LYS A 84 0.91 15.22 6.14
C LYS A 84 1.83 15.38 4.94
N GLY A 85 1.57 16.44 4.16
CA GLY A 85 2.45 16.86 3.07
C GLY A 85 2.47 15.93 1.86
N PHE A 86 1.38 15.17 1.65
CA PHE A 86 1.18 14.31 0.49
C PHE A 86 -0.20 14.57 -0.11
N GLY A 87 -0.25 14.78 -1.40
CA GLY A 87 -1.48 15.01 -2.15
C GLY A 87 -1.34 14.47 -3.56
N ALA A 88 -2.36 14.69 -4.40
CA ALA A 88 -2.48 14.13 -5.74
C ALA A 88 -1.24 14.37 -6.62
N ALA A 89 -0.65 15.58 -6.60
CA ALA A 89 0.56 15.86 -7.38
C ALA A 89 1.75 15.00 -6.95
N THR A 90 1.93 14.80 -5.63
CA THR A 90 2.99 13.91 -5.11
C THR A 90 2.69 12.46 -5.47
N ALA A 91 1.44 12.03 -5.38
CA ALA A 91 1.03 10.67 -5.77
C ALA A 91 1.33 10.39 -7.24
N VAL A 92 1.01 11.33 -8.14
CA VAL A 92 1.33 11.22 -9.58
C VAL A 92 2.84 11.10 -9.79
N ALA A 93 3.65 11.90 -9.10
CA ALA A 93 5.11 11.81 -9.20
C ALA A 93 5.64 10.45 -8.69
N VAL A 94 5.10 9.94 -7.58
CA VAL A 94 5.46 8.62 -7.02
C VAL A 94 5.09 7.49 -7.98
N ILE A 95 3.88 7.51 -8.56
CA ILE A 95 3.46 6.50 -9.56
C ILE A 95 4.31 6.61 -10.83
N GLY A 96 4.68 7.82 -11.25
CA GLY A 96 5.63 8.03 -12.35
C GLY A 96 6.97 7.34 -12.08
N ALA A 97 7.59 7.61 -10.93
CA ALA A 97 8.83 6.98 -10.52
C ALA A 97 8.72 5.44 -10.40
N LEU A 98 7.58 4.94 -9.91
CA LEU A 98 7.30 3.50 -9.87
C LEU A 98 7.26 2.89 -11.28
N LYS A 99 6.64 3.56 -12.25
CA LYS A 99 6.61 3.09 -13.65
C LYS A 99 8.00 3.08 -14.26
N ASP A 100 8.83 4.08 -13.98
CA ASP A 100 10.21 4.13 -14.47
C ASP A 100 11.07 3.02 -13.87
N TYR A 101 10.92 2.76 -12.58
CA TYR A 101 11.54 1.61 -11.90
C TYR A 101 11.11 0.29 -12.57
N CYS A 102 9.82 0.09 -12.80
CA CYS A 102 9.33 -1.12 -13.44
C CYS A 102 9.90 -1.33 -14.84
N ARG A 103 10.07 -0.26 -15.64
CA ARG A 103 10.71 -0.34 -16.96
C ARG A 103 12.18 -0.75 -16.85
N ALA A 104 12.92 -0.16 -15.91
CA ALA A 104 14.33 -0.49 -15.69
C ALA A 104 14.54 -1.93 -15.24
N GLU A 105 13.61 -2.46 -14.45
CA GLU A 105 13.64 -3.81 -13.89
C GLU A 105 12.95 -4.88 -14.78
N ASN A 106 12.51 -4.52 -16.00
CA ASN A 106 11.75 -5.41 -16.90
C ASN A 106 10.47 -5.97 -16.26
N ILE A 107 9.77 -5.15 -15.47
CA ILE A 107 8.48 -5.46 -14.89
C ILE A 107 7.40 -4.95 -15.86
N SER A 108 6.60 -5.86 -16.39
CA SER A 108 5.59 -5.55 -17.40
C SER A 108 4.23 -5.17 -16.81
N ARG A 109 3.95 -5.59 -15.56
CA ARG A 109 2.65 -5.41 -14.92
C ARG A 109 2.78 -5.02 -13.45
N ILE A 110 1.94 -4.08 -13.03
CA ILE A 110 1.72 -3.76 -11.62
C ILE A 110 0.29 -4.17 -11.27
N ILE A 111 0.12 -5.00 -10.23
CA ILE A 111 -1.18 -5.29 -9.63
C ILE A 111 -1.28 -4.51 -8.33
N TYR A 112 -2.15 -3.51 -8.33
CA TYR A 112 -2.33 -2.62 -7.21
C TYR A 112 -3.63 -2.94 -6.47
N LYS A 113 -3.55 -3.18 -5.17
CA LYS A 113 -4.69 -3.42 -4.29
C LYS A 113 -4.73 -2.31 -3.24
N PRO A 114 -5.53 -1.27 -3.43
CA PRO A 114 -5.55 -0.14 -2.49
C PRO A 114 -6.04 -0.56 -1.11
N VAL A 115 -5.55 0.15 -0.11
CA VAL A 115 -6.13 0.05 1.24
C VAL A 115 -7.54 0.64 1.21
N PRO A 116 -8.58 -0.08 1.67
CA PRO A 116 -9.92 0.47 1.76
C PRO A 116 -9.95 1.76 2.60
N HIS A 117 -10.66 2.76 2.12
CA HIS A 117 -10.71 4.09 2.75
C HIS A 117 -11.20 4.07 4.21
N ILE A 118 -11.99 3.05 4.60
CA ILE A 118 -12.46 2.86 5.98
C ILE A 118 -11.33 2.64 7.00
N TYR A 119 -10.14 2.23 6.55
CA TYR A 119 -8.95 2.05 7.40
C TYR A 119 -8.04 3.28 7.39
N HIS A 120 -8.35 4.29 6.58
CA HIS A 120 -7.59 5.53 6.57
C HIS A 120 -7.93 6.38 7.80
N ARG A 121 -6.97 7.12 8.33
CA ARG A 121 -7.19 8.09 9.42
C ARG A 121 -8.17 9.20 9.00
N TYR A 122 -8.20 9.51 7.72
CA TYR A 122 -9.18 10.40 7.06
C TYR A 122 -9.31 9.99 5.59
N PRO A 123 -10.46 10.27 4.93
CA PRO A 123 -10.67 9.89 3.54
C PRO A 123 -9.59 10.45 2.62
N SER A 124 -9.00 9.60 1.80
CA SER A 124 -7.97 9.97 0.84
C SER A 124 -7.87 8.91 -0.25
N GLU A 125 -7.89 9.35 -1.50
CA GLU A 125 -7.79 8.51 -2.70
C GLU A 125 -6.74 9.05 -3.67
N ASP A 126 -5.71 9.73 -3.16
CA ASP A 126 -4.66 10.32 -4.00
C ASP A 126 -3.91 9.29 -4.84
N ASP A 127 -3.69 8.09 -4.29
CA ASP A 127 -3.07 6.97 -4.98
C ASP A 127 -3.96 6.43 -6.11
N ILE A 128 -5.26 6.26 -5.87
CA ILE A 128 -6.24 5.81 -6.88
C ILE A 128 -6.29 6.82 -8.02
N TYR A 129 -6.39 8.13 -7.70
CA TYR A 129 -6.33 9.18 -8.70
C TYR A 129 -5.06 9.09 -9.54
N ALA A 130 -3.89 8.96 -8.90
CA ALA A 130 -2.60 8.90 -9.58
C ALA A 130 -2.48 7.68 -10.50
N ILE A 131 -3.01 6.52 -10.07
CA ILE A 131 -3.03 5.29 -10.87
C ILE A 131 -3.88 5.50 -12.13
N VAL A 132 -5.11 6.01 -11.98
CA VAL A 132 -6.01 6.26 -13.11
C VAL A 132 -5.43 7.29 -14.06
N ALA A 133 -4.91 8.41 -13.54
CA ALA A 133 -4.25 9.46 -14.33
C ALA A 133 -3.01 8.95 -15.08
N SER A 134 -2.36 7.89 -14.56
CA SER A 134 -1.20 7.24 -15.19
C SER A 134 -1.56 6.10 -16.15
N GLY A 135 -2.85 5.90 -16.45
CA GLY A 135 -3.35 4.88 -17.38
C GLY A 135 -3.66 3.52 -16.73
N GLY A 136 -3.74 3.46 -15.41
CA GLY A 136 -4.20 2.28 -14.69
C GLY A 136 -5.67 1.98 -14.98
N ARG A 137 -6.03 0.69 -14.89
CA ARG A 137 -7.39 0.21 -15.18
C ARG A 137 -7.89 -0.65 -14.03
N LEU A 138 -9.17 -0.52 -13.70
CA LEU A 138 -9.85 -1.42 -12.78
C LEU A 138 -9.94 -2.81 -13.44
N SER A 139 -9.32 -3.81 -12.82
CA SER A 139 -9.34 -5.20 -13.30
C SER A 139 -10.30 -6.07 -12.49
N GLU A 140 -10.50 -5.73 -11.22
CA GLU A 140 -11.34 -6.49 -10.30
C GLU A 140 -11.94 -5.54 -9.28
N ALA A 141 -13.17 -5.79 -8.87
CA ALA A 141 -13.83 -5.10 -7.77
C ALA A 141 -14.49 -6.13 -6.85
N ALA A 142 -14.25 -5.99 -5.56
CA ALA A 142 -14.86 -6.81 -4.53
C ALA A 142 -15.61 -5.93 -3.53
N VAL A 143 -16.67 -6.47 -2.96
CA VAL A 143 -17.44 -5.82 -1.89
C VAL A 143 -17.01 -6.44 -0.57
N SER A 144 -16.73 -5.60 0.42
CA SER A 144 -16.51 -6.03 1.80
C SER A 144 -17.43 -5.27 2.74
N SER A 145 -17.83 -5.92 3.81
CA SER A 145 -18.65 -5.31 4.87
C SER A 145 -17.78 -5.02 6.08
N ALA A 146 -18.02 -3.86 6.70
CA ALA A 146 -17.41 -3.50 7.97
C ALA A 146 -18.48 -3.42 9.06
N ILE A 147 -18.11 -3.88 10.25
CA ILE A 147 -18.97 -3.76 11.43
C ILE A 147 -18.43 -2.62 12.29
N ASP A 148 -19.23 -1.61 12.52
CA ASP A 148 -18.91 -0.53 13.45
C ASP A 148 -19.09 -1.04 14.89
N LEU A 149 -17.97 -1.23 15.59
CA LEU A 149 -17.97 -1.71 16.98
C LEU A 149 -18.24 -0.59 17.99
N THR A 150 -18.35 0.65 17.55
CA THR A 150 -18.72 1.78 18.45
C THR A 150 -20.21 1.84 18.69
N ALA A 151 -21.02 1.23 17.81
CA ALA A 151 -22.46 1.12 17.96
C ALA A 151 -22.84 -0.23 18.60
N PRO A 152 -23.97 -0.30 19.34
CA PRO A 152 -24.49 -1.58 19.83
C PRO A 152 -24.74 -2.54 18.67
N LEU A 153 -24.13 -3.72 18.69
CA LEU A 153 -24.40 -4.77 17.72
C LEU A 153 -25.88 -5.18 17.84
N ARG A 154 -26.64 -5.02 16.76
CA ARG A 154 -28.02 -5.50 16.63
C ARG A 154 -28.02 -6.62 15.59
N PRO A 155 -27.68 -7.87 15.97
CA PRO A 155 -27.77 -8.99 15.05
C PRO A 155 -29.22 -9.15 14.61
N ASP A 156 -29.44 -9.38 13.32
CA ASP A 156 -30.76 -9.69 12.79
C ASP A 156 -31.27 -11.05 13.31
N GLU A 157 -32.54 -11.34 13.04
CA GLU A 157 -33.13 -12.59 13.51
C GLU A 157 -32.49 -13.85 12.92
N ASN A 158 -31.87 -13.76 11.74
CA ASN A 158 -31.18 -14.90 11.10
C ASN A 158 -29.87 -15.17 11.79
N THR A 159 -29.15 -14.14 12.20
CA THR A 159 -27.90 -14.25 12.96
C THR A 159 -28.11 -14.83 14.37
N ARG A 160 -29.32 -14.70 14.93
CA ARG A 160 -29.67 -15.24 16.27
C ARG A 160 -30.00 -16.74 16.28
N ARG A 161 -30.20 -17.35 15.10
CA ARG A 161 -30.64 -18.75 14.97
C ARG A 161 -29.50 -19.73 14.60
N GLY A 162 -28.22 -19.25 14.52
CA GLY A 162 -27.04 -20.02 14.16
C GLY A 162 -26.17 -20.38 15.42
#